data_c119eea6175cffe9ab3997357647d137
#
_entry.id   c119eea6175cffe9ab3997357647d137
#
_cell.length_a   1.000
_cell.length_b   1.000
_cell.length_c   1.000
_cell.angle_alpha   90.00
_cell.angle_beta   90.00
_cell.angle_gamma   90.00
#
_symmetry.space_group_name_H-M   'P 1'
#
loop_
_entity.id
_entity.type
_entity.pdbx_description
1 polymer ?
#
loop_
_entity_poly.entity_id
_entity_poly.type
_entity_poly.pdbx_seq_one_letter_code
_entity_poly.pdbx_strand_id
1 'polypeptide(L)'
;VLLREVVVGVVPLLGLIAATLGSILAGVATPTEASAIGALGASVLAIAYRKVTYAGLKRAVLATTATSSMVLFLAMTSNIFGAVFSRLGTASWITDSMLALSLPPTLMLIVVLVLIFLLGWPFEWPAIVLVFLPIFYPVVAALKFDMIWFGALVAVTLQTAFLSPPVAMSAYYLKQVVREWSLATIYKGMFEFMILQCIAIALIVIFPQIATYLPEKLQAEARAVKVEQVDDSMNRLEADPSKAMEGEQFEEEGEKKAEDLEKDDASKDKK
;
A
#
# COMPACT_ATOMS: atom_id res chain seq x y z
N VAL A 1 -2.79 -36.39 15.56
CA VAL A 1 -3.96 -35.55 15.43
C VAL A 1 -3.54 -34.09 15.33
N LEU A 2 -2.77 -33.54 16.30
CA LEU A 2 -2.35 -32.14 16.35
C LEU A 2 -1.56 -31.68 15.10
N LEU A 3 -0.60 -32.50 14.61
CA LEU A 3 0.22 -32.18 13.45
C LEU A 3 -0.65 -32.06 12.16
N ARG A 4 -1.64 -32.94 12.01
CA ARG A 4 -2.57 -32.91 10.88
C ARG A 4 -3.45 -31.65 10.93
N GLU A 5 -3.94 -31.25 12.09
CA GLU A 5 -4.78 -30.04 12.26
C GLU A 5 -3.98 -28.79 11.98
N VAL A 6 -2.71 -28.72 12.44
CA VAL A 6 -1.80 -27.62 12.14
C VAL A 6 -1.51 -27.56 10.63
N VAL A 7 -1.18 -28.67 10.00
CA VAL A 7 -0.88 -28.71 8.57
C VAL A 7 -2.11 -28.30 7.74
N VAL A 8 -3.27 -28.85 8.03
CA VAL A 8 -4.52 -28.55 7.28
C VAL A 8 -5.01 -27.12 7.53
N GLY A 9 -4.75 -26.55 8.71
CA GLY A 9 -5.17 -25.17 9.04
C GLY A 9 -4.17 -24.11 8.58
N VAL A 10 -2.88 -24.37 8.75
CA VAL A 10 -1.83 -23.35 8.56
C VAL A 10 -1.26 -23.36 7.13
N VAL A 11 -0.99 -24.54 6.56
CA VAL A 11 -0.35 -24.64 5.24
C VAL A 11 -1.15 -23.98 4.11
N PRO A 12 -2.48 -24.17 3.99
CA PRO A 12 -3.25 -23.49 2.95
C PRO A 12 -3.25 -21.97 3.09
N LEU A 13 -3.27 -21.46 4.34
CA LEU A 13 -3.21 -20.02 4.61
C LEU A 13 -1.83 -19.45 4.23
N LEU A 14 -0.75 -20.12 4.63
CA LEU A 14 0.60 -19.74 4.23
C LEU A 14 0.78 -19.81 2.70
N GLY A 15 0.23 -20.83 2.06
CA GLY A 15 0.22 -20.95 0.60
C GLY A 15 -0.49 -19.80 -0.08
N LEU A 16 -1.62 -19.33 0.47
CA LEU A 16 -2.35 -18.17 -0.03
C LEU A 16 -1.53 -16.87 0.14
N ILE A 17 -0.92 -16.68 1.30
CA ILE A 17 -0.05 -15.53 1.56
C ILE A 17 1.16 -15.56 0.62
N ALA A 18 1.80 -16.71 0.46
CA ALA A 18 2.93 -16.86 -0.44
C ALA A 18 2.55 -16.63 -1.91
N ALA A 19 1.36 -17.04 -2.34
CA ALA A 19 0.87 -16.79 -3.69
C ALA A 19 0.60 -15.29 -3.94
N THR A 20 0.00 -14.58 -2.99
CA THR A 20 -0.33 -13.16 -3.12
C THR A 20 0.91 -12.28 -3.00
N LEU A 21 1.63 -12.35 -1.87
CA LEU A 21 2.84 -11.55 -1.67
C LEU A 21 3.98 -11.98 -2.58
N GLY A 22 4.13 -13.28 -2.82
CA GLY A 22 5.14 -13.82 -3.72
C GLY A 22 4.96 -13.33 -5.16
N SER A 23 3.73 -13.23 -5.66
CA SER A 23 3.45 -12.69 -7.00
C SER A 23 3.83 -11.22 -7.14
N ILE A 24 3.63 -10.42 -6.08
CA ILE A 24 4.05 -9.00 -6.05
C ILE A 24 5.58 -8.91 -6.00
N LEU A 25 6.22 -9.66 -5.10
CA LEU A 25 7.68 -9.64 -4.94
C LEU A 25 8.42 -10.15 -6.18
N ALA A 26 7.84 -11.12 -6.88
CA ALA A 26 8.36 -11.62 -8.15
C ALA A 26 8.09 -10.67 -9.35
N GLY A 27 7.36 -9.57 -9.15
CA GLY A 27 7.02 -8.63 -10.20
C GLY A 27 6.01 -9.17 -11.24
N VAL A 28 5.36 -10.31 -10.95
CA VAL A 28 4.42 -10.98 -11.87
C VAL A 28 3.04 -10.34 -11.81
N ALA A 29 2.66 -9.80 -10.65
CA ALA A 29 1.35 -9.20 -10.43
C ALA A 29 1.47 -7.86 -9.70
N THR A 30 0.65 -6.90 -10.09
CA THR A 30 0.43 -5.67 -9.32
C THR A 30 -0.31 -5.98 -8.02
N PRO A 31 -0.28 -5.10 -7.00
CA PRO A 31 -1.05 -5.29 -5.76
C PRO A 31 -2.55 -5.54 -6.00
N THR A 32 -3.13 -4.90 -7.03
CA THR A 32 -4.54 -5.11 -7.40
C THR A 32 -4.79 -6.51 -7.97
N GLU A 33 -3.93 -6.97 -8.86
CA GLU A 33 -4.00 -8.32 -9.44
C GLU A 33 -3.74 -9.40 -8.38
N ALA A 34 -2.77 -9.18 -7.48
CA ALA A 34 -2.49 -10.08 -6.37
C ALA A 34 -3.68 -10.20 -5.41
N SER A 35 -4.46 -9.12 -5.22
CA SER A 35 -5.70 -9.18 -4.45
C SER A 35 -6.76 -10.08 -5.11
N ALA A 36 -6.83 -10.11 -6.45
CA ALA A 36 -7.68 -11.04 -7.19
C ALA A 36 -7.20 -12.49 -7.04
N ILE A 37 -5.88 -12.74 -7.07
CA ILE A 37 -5.29 -14.06 -6.78
C ILE A 37 -5.68 -14.51 -5.36
N GLY A 38 -5.61 -13.59 -4.38
CA GLY A 38 -6.03 -13.84 -3.00
C GLY A 38 -7.52 -14.20 -2.88
N ALA A 39 -8.40 -13.45 -3.56
CA ALA A 39 -9.84 -13.71 -3.57
C ALA A 39 -10.18 -15.04 -4.23
N LEU A 40 -9.52 -15.38 -5.35
CA LEU A 40 -9.64 -16.68 -6.02
C LEU A 40 -9.17 -17.81 -5.11
N GLY A 41 -7.98 -17.69 -4.54
CA GLY A 41 -7.42 -18.70 -3.64
C GLY A 41 -8.30 -18.93 -2.41
N ALA A 42 -8.80 -17.87 -1.77
CA ALA A 42 -9.73 -17.97 -0.65
C ALA A 42 -11.05 -18.68 -1.06
N SER A 43 -11.55 -18.39 -2.27
CA SER A 43 -12.75 -19.04 -2.81
C SER A 43 -12.52 -20.53 -3.06
N VAL A 44 -11.36 -20.88 -3.64
CA VAL A 44 -10.98 -22.30 -3.85
C VAL A 44 -10.85 -23.04 -2.52
N LEU A 45 -10.22 -22.44 -1.52
CA LEU A 45 -10.13 -23.03 -0.18
C LEU A 45 -11.51 -23.21 0.45
N ALA A 46 -12.40 -22.23 0.34
CA ALA A 46 -13.75 -22.32 0.87
C ALA A 46 -14.55 -23.46 0.20
N ILE A 47 -14.38 -23.67 -1.11
CA ILE A 47 -14.98 -24.78 -1.85
C ILE A 47 -14.38 -26.12 -1.38
N ALA A 48 -13.05 -26.22 -1.27
CA ALA A 48 -12.34 -27.42 -0.84
C ALA A 48 -12.76 -27.84 0.57
N TYR A 49 -12.96 -26.88 1.48
CA TYR A 49 -13.48 -27.14 2.83
C TYR A 49 -15.01 -27.31 2.89
N ARG A 50 -15.70 -27.26 1.75
CA ARG A 50 -17.18 -27.38 1.66
C ARG A 50 -17.91 -26.38 2.58
N LYS A 51 -17.37 -25.18 2.74
CA LYS A 51 -17.93 -24.11 3.59
C LYS A 51 -18.66 -23.01 2.80
N VAL A 52 -18.75 -23.15 1.47
CA VAL A 52 -19.44 -22.19 0.61
C VAL A 52 -20.95 -22.35 0.79
N THR A 53 -21.59 -21.24 1.18
CA THR A 53 -23.05 -21.12 1.23
C THR A 53 -23.46 -19.84 0.52
N TYR A 54 -24.65 -19.83 -0.10
CA TYR A 54 -25.18 -18.62 -0.75
C TYR A 54 -25.26 -17.43 0.21
N ALA A 55 -25.69 -17.66 1.44
CA ALA A 55 -25.75 -16.62 2.47
C ALA A 55 -24.35 -16.11 2.87
N GLY A 56 -23.34 -16.98 2.88
CA GLY A 56 -21.94 -16.62 3.12
C GLY A 56 -21.37 -15.76 1.98
N LEU A 57 -21.59 -16.18 0.73
CA LEU A 57 -21.16 -15.44 -0.45
C LEU A 57 -21.83 -14.05 -0.52
N LYS A 58 -23.15 -14.00 -0.31
CA LYS A 58 -23.88 -12.71 -0.26
C LYS A 58 -23.30 -11.76 0.78
N ARG A 59 -23.02 -12.26 1.99
CA ARG A 59 -22.41 -11.45 3.06
C ARG A 59 -21.03 -10.96 2.68
N ALA A 60 -20.20 -11.82 2.08
CA ALA A 60 -18.86 -11.45 1.63
C ALA A 60 -18.90 -10.34 0.57
N VAL A 61 -19.77 -10.48 -0.45
CA VAL A 61 -19.97 -9.46 -1.49
C VAL A 61 -20.45 -8.13 -0.89
N LEU A 62 -21.45 -8.15 -0.03
CA LEU A 62 -21.97 -6.93 0.60
C LEU A 62 -20.92 -6.27 1.50
N ALA A 63 -20.17 -7.03 2.28
CA ALA A 63 -19.07 -6.51 3.09
C ALA A 63 -17.98 -5.89 2.23
N THR A 64 -17.56 -6.56 1.15
CA THR A 64 -16.57 -6.03 0.20
C THR A 64 -17.06 -4.73 -0.43
N THR A 65 -18.31 -4.69 -0.90
CA THR A 65 -18.92 -3.47 -1.48
C THR A 65 -18.92 -2.32 -0.46
N ALA A 66 -19.34 -2.58 0.77
CA ALA A 66 -19.38 -1.55 1.82
C ALA A 66 -17.96 -0.99 2.10
N THR A 67 -16.97 -1.88 2.30
CA THR A 67 -15.59 -1.47 2.57
C THR A 67 -14.99 -0.73 1.37
N SER A 68 -15.15 -1.22 0.15
CA SER A 68 -14.65 -0.57 -1.05
C SER A 68 -15.28 0.80 -1.27
N SER A 69 -16.60 0.92 -1.08
CA SER A 69 -17.32 2.20 -1.17
C SER A 69 -16.82 3.21 -0.13
N MET A 70 -16.56 2.75 1.10
CA MET A 70 -16.01 3.60 2.15
C MET A 70 -14.62 4.12 1.78
N VAL A 71 -13.72 3.24 1.32
CA VAL A 71 -12.35 3.63 0.92
C VAL A 71 -12.36 4.58 -0.28
N LEU A 72 -13.19 4.31 -1.29
CA LEU A 72 -13.33 5.19 -2.46
C LEU A 72 -13.90 6.56 -2.06
N PHE A 73 -14.89 6.59 -1.17
CA PHE A 73 -15.45 7.84 -0.66
C PHE A 73 -14.41 8.64 0.14
N LEU A 74 -13.62 7.97 0.98
CA LEU A 74 -12.49 8.59 1.69
C LEU A 74 -11.45 9.14 0.71
N ALA A 75 -11.08 8.39 -0.31
CA ALA A 75 -10.12 8.84 -1.32
C ALA A 75 -10.62 10.07 -2.07
N MET A 76 -11.89 10.07 -2.49
CA MET A 76 -12.52 11.20 -3.18
C MET A 76 -12.58 12.46 -2.30
N THR A 77 -13.06 12.33 -1.07
CA THR A 77 -13.15 13.46 -0.13
C THR A 77 -11.78 13.98 0.29
N SER A 78 -10.79 13.09 0.47
CA SER A 78 -9.41 13.44 0.75
C SER A 78 -8.78 14.25 -0.40
N ASN A 79 -9.03 13.89 -1.65
CA ASN A 79 -8.55 14.66 -2.80
C ASN A 79 -9.15 16.07 -2.81
N ILE A 80 -10.44 16.22 -2.53
CA ILE A 80 -11.09 17.54 -2.42
C ILE A 80 -10.46 18.33 -1.27
N PHE A 81 -10.32 17.72 -0.10
CA PHE A 81 -9.67 18.33 1.06
C PHE A 81 -8.23 18.76 0.73
N GLY A 82 -7.43 17.88 0.14
CA GLY A 82 -6.05 18.16 -0.25
C GLY A 82 -5.94 19.30 -1.25
N ALA A 83 -6.84 19.37 -2.23
CA ALA A 83 -6.88 20.45 -3.20
C ALA A 83 -7.20 21.82 -2.54
N VAL A 84 -8.19 21.87 -1.65
CA VAL A 84 -8.54 23.08 -0.89
C VAL A 84 -7.39 23.48 0.04
N PHE A 85 -6.84 22.51 0.76
CA PHE A 85 -5.73 22.70 1.69
C PHE A 85 -4.48 23.28 1.00
N SER A 86 -4.15 22.76 -0.18
CA SER A 86 -3.05 23.23 -1.01
C SER A 86 -3.31 24.64 -1.54
N ARG A 87 -4.54 24.93 -2.03
CA ARG A 87 -4.90 26.25 -2.56
C ARG A 87 -4.91 27.34 -1.48
N LEU A 88 -5.24 27.01 -0.26
CA LEU A 88 -5.18 27.91 0.89
C LEU A 88 -3.75 28.16 1.38
N GLY A 89 -2.75 27.49 0.82
CA GLY A 89 -1.35 27.58 1.27
C GLY A 89 -1.09 26.95 2.63
N THR A 90 -2.04 26.18 3.17
CA THR A 90 -1.93 25.60 4.51
C THR A 90 -0.85 24.53 4.57
N ALA A 91 -0.66 23.77 3.48
CA ALA A 91 0.41 22.78 3.40
C ALA A 91 1.79 23.43 3.48
N SER A 92 2.00 24.55 2.75
CA SER A 92 3.24 25.34 2.82
C SER A 92 3.43 25.93 4.21
N TRP A 93 2.38 26.51 4.78
CA TRP A 93 2.44 27.10 6.12
C TRP A 93 2.83 26.06 7.20
N ILE A 94 2.27 24.84 7.16
CA ILE A 94 2.66 23.77 8.08
C ILE A 94 4.12 23.36 7.86
N THR A 95 4.51 23.18 6.59
CA THR A 95 5.89 22.82 6.24
C THR A 95 6.87 23.86 6.76
N ASP A 96 6.62 25.13 6.47
CA ASP A 96 7.48 26.23 6.91
C ASP A 96 7.51 26.36 8.43
N SER A 97 6.36 26.20 9.10
CA SER A 97 6.26 26.21 10.56
C SER A 97 7.05 25.08 11.21
N MET A 98 6.97 23.86 10.65
CA MET A 98 7.73 22.72 11.14
C MET A 98 9.23 22.90 10.89
N LEU A 99 9.62 23.36 9.71
CA LEU A 99 11.03 23.62 9.39
C LEU A 99 11.61 24.78 10.19
N ALA A 100 10.79 25.79 10.53
CA ALA A 100 11.20 26.92 11.39
C ALA A 100 11.58 26.50 12.83
N LEU A 101 11.15 25.31 13.29
CA LEU A 101 11.60 24.73 14.55
C LEU A 101 13.10 24.44 14.56
N SER A 102 13.76 24.49 13.38
CA SER A 102 15.20 24.27 13.22
C SER A 102 15.73 23.00 13.90
N LEU A 103 14.89 21.99 13.98
CA LEU A 103 15.26 20.69 14.58
C LEU A 103 16.20 19.93 13.62
N PRO A 104 17.12 19.11 14.16
CA PRO A 104 17.87 18.16 13.35
C PRO A 104 16.91 17.28 12.52
N PRO A 105 17.25 16.94 11.25
CA PRO A 105 16.35 16.21 10.37
C PRO A 105 15.77 14.94 10.98
N THR A 106 16.61 14.15 11.65
CA THR A 106 16.18 12.90 12.32
C THR A 106 15.18 13.18 13.45
N LEU A 107 15.36 14.25 14.21
CA LEU A 107 14.41 14.62 15.27
C LEU A 107 13.08 15.07 14.69
N MET A 108 13.09 15.82 13.59
CA MET A 108 11.88 16.22 12.88
C MET A 108 11.12 14.98 12.35
N LEU A 109 11.83 14.00 11.80
CA LEU A 109 11.23 12.74 11.38
C LEU A 109 10.57 12.03 12.57
N ILE A 110 11.22 11.96 13.72
CA ILE A 110 10.65 11.37 14.94
C ILE A 110 9.38 12.11 15.35
N VAL A 111 9.36 13.46 15.29
CA VAL A 111 8.16 14.25 15.56
C VAL A 111 7.02 13.88 14.61
N VAL A 112 7.29 13.75 13.31
CA VAL A 112 6.28 13.32 12.33
C VAL A 112 5.76 11.92 12.65
N LEU A 113 6.64 10.97 12.97
CA LEU A 113 6.22 9.61 13.33
C LEU A 113 5.39 9.57 14.62
N VAL A 114 5.74 10.37 15.61
CA VAL A 114 4.97 10.51 16.86
C VAL A 114 3.58 11.10 16.56
N LEU A 115 3.50 12.11 15.69
CA LEU A 115 2.20 12.67 15.26
C LEU A 115 1.35 11.60 14.55
N ILE A 116 1.93 10.82 13.64
CA ILE A 116 1.24 9.71 12.96
C ILE A 116 0.78 8.64 13.97
N PHE A 117 1.62 8.31 14.95
CA PHE A 117 1.27 7.39 16.04
C PHE A 117 0.07 7.91 16.85
N LEU A 118 0.07 9.19 17.23
CA LEU A 118 -1.02 9.80 17.98
C LEU A 118 -2.31 9.89 17.16
N LEU A 119 -2.21 10.16 15.85
CA LEU A 119 -3.35 10.14 14.94
C LEU A 119 -3.97 8.74 14.80
N GLY A 120 -3.18 7.68 15.00
CA GLY A 120 -3.67 6.30 15.00
C GLY A 120 -4.65 5.98 16.13
N TRP A 121 -4.79 6.83 17.16
CA TRP A 121 -5.74 6.61 18.23
C TRP A 121 -7.19 6.98 17.86
N PRO A 122 -7.46 8.20 17.31
CA PRO A 122 -8.82 8.57 16.91
C PRO A 122 -9.19 8.18 15.47
N PHE A 123 -8.20 7.91 14.61
CA PHE A 123 -8.45 7.68 13.18
C PHE A 123 -8.04 6.27 12.75
N GLU A 124 -8.78 5.72 11.79
CA GLU A 124 -8.38 4.51 11.08
C GLU A 124 -7.22 4.79 10.10
N TRP A 125 -6.38 3.78 9.86
CA TRP A 125 -5.21 3.88 8.99
C TRP A 125 -5.51 4.43 7.57
N PRO A 126 -6.65 4.13 6.89
CA PRO A 126 -6.91 4.71 5.58
C PRO A 126 -7.10 6.23 5.63
N ALA A 127 -7.73 6.75 6.70
CA ALA A 127 -7.88 8.19 6.89
C ALA A 127 -6.52 8.86 7.11
N ILE A 128 -5.63 8.22 7.86
CA ILE A 128 -4.29 8.76 8.10
C ILE A 128 -3.49 8.81 6.79
N VAL A 129 -3.51 7.73 6.02
CA VAL A 129 -2.76 7.65 4.75
C VAL A 129 -3.31 8.62 3.70
N LEU A 130 -4.63 8.74 3.60
CA LEU A 130 -5.25 9.53 2.54
C LEU A 130 -5.36 11.03 2.87
N VAL A 131 -5.51 11.39 4.15
CA VAL A 131 -5.73 12.79 4.57
C VAL A 131 -4.46 13.40 5.19
N PHE A 132 -3.86 12.72 6.16
CA PHE A 132 -2.78 13.31 6.96
C PHE A 132 -1.40 13.11 6.35
N LEU A 133 -1.15 11.97 5.71
CA LEU A 133 0.16 11.70 5.11
C LEU A 133 0.54 12.73 4.02
N PRO A 134 -0.37 13.17 3.12
CA PRO A 134 -0.09 14.25 2.18
C PRO A 134 0.31 15.57 2.83
N ILE A 135 -0.09 15.83 4.08
CA ILE A 135 0.29 17.03 4.85
C ILE A 135 1.76 16.94 5.32
N PHE A 136 2.19 15.74 5.73
CA PHE A 136 3.56 15.52 6.22
C PHE A 136 4.57 15.27 5.10
N TYR A 137 4.11 14.80 3.93
CA TYR A 137 4.97 14.51 2.80
C TYR A 137 5.90 15.66 2.38
N PRO A 138 5.43 16.93 2.23
CA PRO A 138 6.29 18.06 1.89
C PRO A 138 7.40 18.32 2.91
N VAL A 139 7.13 18.13 4.20
CA VAL A 139 8.12 18.30 5.28
C VAL A 139 9.25 17.28 5.10
N VAL A 140 8.89 16.00 4.91
CA VAL A 140 9.85 14.89 4.76
C VAL A 140 10.65 15.04 3.47
N ALA A 141 10.00 15.48 2.39
CA ALA A 141 10.63 15.74 1.10
C ALA A 141 11.65 16.90 1.19
N ALA A 142 11.30 17.98 1.90
CA ALA A 142 12.20 19.11 2.14
C ALA A 142 13.45 18.72 2.94
N LEU A 143 13.34 17.74 3.83
CA LEU A 143 14.45 17.17 4.58
C LEU A 143 15.29 16.16 3.77
N LYS A 144 14.91 15.87 2.51
CA LYS A 144 15.59 14.97 1.56
C LYS A 144 15.72 13.51 2.06
N PHE A 145 14.76 13.05 2.83
CA PHE A 145 14.69 11.64 3.21
C PHE A 145 14.23 10.77 2.05
N ASP A 146 14.69 9.53 2.02
CA ASP A 146 14.19 8.53 1.09
C ASP A 146 12.72 8.21 1.34
N MET A 147 11.89 8.28 0.29
CA MET A 147 10.45 8.11 0.40
C MET A 147 10.03 6.65 0.61
N ILE A 148 10.82 5.69 0.16
CA ILE A 148 10.57 4.26 0.40
C ILE A 148 10.79 3.96 1.88
N TRP A 149 11.89 4.48 2.43
CA TRP A 149 12.18 4.36 3.85
C TRP A 149 11.10 5.04 4.72
N PHE A 150 10.70 6.26 4.37
CA PHE A 150 9.61 6.94 5.08
C PHE A 150 8.30 6.17 4.97
N GLY A 151 7.94 5.67 3.79
CA GLY A 151 6.76 4.83 3.61
C GLY A 151 6.76 3.57 4.48
N ALA A 152 7.90 2.89 4.58
CA ALA A 152 8.07 1.74 5.46
C ALA A 152 7.89 2.12 6.95
N LEU A 153 8.48 3.24 7.38
CA LEU A 153 8.31 3.75 8.75
C LEU A 153 6.86 4.08 9.06
N VAL A 154 6.14 4.73 8.14
CA VAL A 154 4.72 5.02 8.28
C VAL A 154 3.92 3.73 8.39
N ALA A 155 4.15 2.75 7.52
CA ALA A 155 3.44 1.48 7.52
C ALA A 155 3.60 0.74 8.85
N VAL A 156 4.83 0.69 9.39
CA VAL A 156 5.10 0.04 10.69
C VAL A 156 4.50 0.87 11.83
N THR A 157 4.56 2.20 11.77
CA THR A 157 3.98 3.08 12.80
C THR A 157 2.45 2.95 12.84
N LEU A 158 1.78 2.86 11.71
CA LEU A 158 0.32 2.68 11.64
C LEU A 158 -0.14 1.34 12.24
N GLN A 159 0.70 0.30 12.22
CA GLN A 159 0.36 -0.96 12.86
C GLN A 159 0.21 -0.84 14.39
N THR A 160 0.85 0.14 15.02
CA THR A 160 0.70 0.39 16.46
C THR A 160 -0.72 0.79 16.84
N ALA A 161 -1.48 1.40 15.91
CA ALA A 161 -2.88 1.75 16.11
C ALA A 161 -3.78 0.53 16.37
N PHE A 162 -3.46 -0.62 15.77
CA PHE A 162 -4.18 -1.87 16.02
C PHE A 162 -3.93 -2.47 17.39
N LEU A 163 -2.83 -2.09 18.04
CA LEU A 163 -2.42 -2.57 19.35
C LEU A 163 -2.77 -1.60 20.48
N SER A 164 -2.97 -0.30 20.17
CA SER A 164 -3.18 0.73 21.18
C SER A 164 -4.67 0.98 21.45
N PRO A 165 -5.09 1.08 22.73
CA PRO A 165 -6.43 1.58 23.07
C PRO A 165 -6.55 3.05 22.62
N PRO A 166 -7.77 3.53 22.23
CA PRO A 166 -9.08 2.88 22.37
C PRO A 166 -9.50 2.00 21.19
N VAL A 167 -8.87 2.11 20.01
CA VAL A 167 -9.33 1.39 18.81
C VAL A 167 -8.98 -0.10 18.89
N ALA A 168 -7.73 -0.43 19.21
CA ALA A 168 -7.21 -1.78 19.52
C ALA A 168 -7.96 -2.94 18.83
N MET A 169 -8.14 -2.85 17.51
CA MET A 169 -8.92 -3.81 16.72
C MET A 169 -8.48 -5.26 16.95
N SER A 170 -7.18 -5.48 17.17
CA SER A 170 -6.62 -6.80 17.46
C SER A 170 -7.20 -7.41 18.74
N ALA A 171 -7.53 -6.59 19.75
CA ALA A 171 -8.16 -7.07 20.99
C ALA A 171 -9.55 -7.64 20.73
N TYR A 172 -10.34 -6.99 19.87
CA TYR A 172 -11.69 -7.47 19.56
C TYR A 172 -11.66 -8.76 18.77
N TYR A 173 -10.74 -8.88 17.78
CA TYR A 173 -10.59 -10.12 17.02
C TYR A 173 -10.12 -11.27 17.92
N LEU A 174 -9.12 -11.02 18.77
CA LEU A 174 -8.60 -12.04 19.66
C LEU A 174 -9.66 -12.48 20.69
N LYS A 175 -10.46 -11.54 21.21
CA LYS A 175 -11.53 -11.85 22.16
C LYS A 175 -12.64 -12.72 21.54
N GLN A 176 -12.89 -12.61 20.24
CA GLN A 176 -13.86 -13.46 19.54
C GLN A 176 -13.39 -14.92 19.48
N VAL A 177 -12.08 -15.14 19.36
CA VAL A 177 -11.48 -16.47 19.27
C VAL A 177 -11.22 -17.06 20.67
N VAL A 178 -10.67 -16.26 21.59
CA VAL A 178 -10.32 -16.71 22.94
C VAL A 178 -11.24 -16.07 23.96
N ARG A 179 -12.45 -16.61 24.07
CA ARG A 179 -13.52 -16.06 24.92
C ARG A 179 -13.19 -16.10 26.42
N GLU A 180 -12.34 -17.02 26.84
CA GLU A 180 -11.97 -17.24 28.24
C GLU A 180 -11.02 -16.13 28.77
N TRP A 181 -10.24 -15.50 27.92
CA TRP A 181 -9.31 -14.46 28.35
C TRP A 181 -10.03 -13.16 28.68
N SER A 182 -9.61 -12.52 29.76
CA SER A 182 -10.10 -11.18 30.10
C SER A 182 -9.56 -10.14 29.10
N LEU A 183 -10.30 -9.08 28.84
CA LEU A 183 -9.81 -7.97 28.01
C LEU A 183 -8.54 -7.36 28.60
N ALA A 184 -8.41 -7.28 29.93
CA ALA A 184 -7.22 -6.76 30.60
C ALA A 184 -5.98 -7.61 30.28
N THR A 185 -6.13 -8.95 30.24
CA THR A 185 -5.03 -9.86 29.88
C THR A 185 -4.62 -9.66 28.44
N ILE A 186 -5.58 -9.48 27.53
CA ILE A 186 -5.33 -9.23 26.10
C ILE A 186 -4.60 -7.90 25.93
N TYR A 187 -5.06 -6.82 26.56
CA TYR A 187 -4.41 -5.51 26.48
C TYR A 187 -2.99 -5.51 27.06
N LYS A 188 -2.75 -6.27 28.10
CA LYS A 188 -1.38 -6.40 28.66
C LYS A 188 -0.43 -7.02 27.63
N GLY A 189 -0.82 -8.12 26.98
CA GLY A 189 -0.02 -8.74 25.92
C GLY A 189 0.17 -7.79 24.72
N MET A 190 -0.88 -7.07 24.33
CA MET A 190 -0.78 -6.09 23.23
C MET A 190 0.19 -4.96 23.54
N PHE A 191 0.24 -4.50 24.79
CA PHE A 191 1.21 -3.49 25.22
C PHE A 191 2.67 -3.99 25.09
N GLU A 192 2.92 -5.26 25.45
CA GLU A 192 4.23 -5.88 25.25
C GLU A 192 4.61 -5.94 23.75
N PHE A 193 3.67 -6.32 22.89
CA PHE A 193 3.87 -6.28 21.44
C PHE A 193 4.06 -4.85 20.89
N MET A 194 3.38 -3.86 21.45
CA MET A 194 3.58 -2.45 21.06
C MET A 194 5.00 -1.98 21.37
N ILE A 195 5.58 -2.41 22.50
CA ILE A 195 6.99 -2.11 22.83
C ILE A 195 7.92 -2.73 21.76
N LEU A 196 7.70 -4.00 21.38
CA LEU A 196 8.48 -4.64 20.32
C LEU A 196 8.35 -3.89 19.00
N GLN A 197 7.17 -3.38 18.70
CA GLN A 197 6.93 -2.59 17.48
C GLN A 197 7.65 -1.23 17.52
N CYS A 198 7.67 -0.56 18.67
CA CYS A 198 8.46 0.66 18.85
C CYS A 198 9.97 0.39 18.69
N ILE A 199 10.46 -0.76 19.17
CA ILE A 199 11.84 -1.19 18.94
C ILE A 199 12.10 -1.41 17.45
N ALA A 200 11.17 -2.07 16.74
CA ALA A 200 11.28 -2.27 15.29
C ALA A 200 11.33 -0.94 14.52
N ILE A 201 10.48 0.03 14.88
CA ILE A 201 10.51 1.38 14.31
C ILE A 201 11.88 2.03 14.56
N ALA A 202 12.37 1.98 15.81
CA ALA A 202 13.68 2.54 16.14
C ALA A 202 14.82 1.87 15.34
N LEU A 203 14.77 0.56 15.15
CA LEU A 203 15.74 -0.16 14.32
C LEU A 203 15.70 0.29 12.86
N ILE A 204 14.51 0.49 12.29
CA ILE A 204 14.37 0.96 10.90
C ILE A 204 14.84 2.43 10.78
N VAL A 205 14.65 3.26 11.80
CA VAL A 205 15.17 4.64 11.85
C VAL A 205 16.70 4.64 11.87
N ILE A 206 17.31 3.76 12.70
CA ILE A 206 18.77 3.67 12.85
C ILE A 206 19.42 3.00 11.62
N PHE A 207 18.78 1.99 11.06
CA PHE A 207 19.25 1.19 9.95
C PHE A 207 18.28 1.27 8.75
N PRO A 208 18.28 2.36 7.97
CA PRO A 208 17.39 2.53 6.80
C PRO A 208 17.47 1.38 5.81
N GLN A 209 18.62 0.74 5.70
CA GLN A 209 18.87 -0.39 4.81
C GLN A 209 17.92 -1.57 5.02
N ILE A 210 17.35 -1.73 6.21
CA ILE A 210 16.34 -2.78 6.47
C ILE A 210 15.14 -2.62 5.52
N ALA A 211 14.76 -1.38 5.20
CA ALA A 211 13.63 -1.08 4.33
C ALA A 211 14.03 -0.82 2.87
N THR A 212 15.24 -0.28 2.61
CA THR A 212 15.63 0.19 1.28
C THR A 212 16.44 -0.83 0.50
N TYR A 213 17.16 -1.75 1.16
CA TYR A 213 18.09 -2.67 0.48
C TYR A 213 17.43 -3.49 -0.64
N LEU A 214 16.30 -4.12 -0.36
CA LEU A 214 15.63 -4.98 -1.35
C LEU A 214 15.03 -4.15 -2.50
N PRO A 215 14.27 -3.07 -2.26
CA PRO A 215 13.77 -2.19 -3.32
C PRO A 215 14.89 -1.61 -4.20
N GLU A 216 15.99 -1.14 -3.60
CA GLU A 216 17.14 -0.60 -4.33
C GLU A 216 17.79 -1.67 -5.23
N LYS A 217 17.98 -2.87 -4.72
CA LYS A 217 18.53 -3.99 -5.48
C LYS A 217 17.63 -4.35 -6.65
N LEU A 218 16.33 -4.51 -6.43
CA LEU A 218 15.36 -4.83 -7.48
C LEU A 218 15.28 -3.72 -8.54
N GLN A 219 15.31 -2.45 -8.11
CA GLN A 219 15.34 -1.33 -9.05
C GLN A 219 16.64 -1.26 -9.85
N ALA A 220 17.79 -1.58 -9.23
CA ALA A 220 19.06 -1.63 -9.93
C ALA A 220 19.08 -2.73 -11.00
N GLU A 221 18.58 -3.94 -10.66
CA GLU A 221 18.43 -5.05 -11.61
C GLU A 221 17.47 -4.69 -12.76
N ALA A 222 16.31 -4.09 -12.45
CA ALA A 222 15.34 -3.65 -13.46
C ALA A 222 15.89 -2.55 -14.37
N ARG A 223 16.70 -1.62 -13.84
CA ARG A 223 17.38 -0.60 -14.64
C ARG A 223 18.44 -1.22 -15.55
N ALA A 224 19.23 -2.17 -15.06
CA ALA A 224 20.23 -2.87 -15.86
C ALA A 224 19.59 -3.60 -17.04
N VAL A 225 18.51 -4.36 -16.82
CA VAL A 225 17.75 -5.03 -17.89
C VAL A 225 17.18 -4.02 -18.89
N LYS A 226 16.66 -2.90 -18.43
CA LYS A 226 16.11 -1.86 -19.31
C LYS A 226 17.19 -1.19 -20.17
N VAL A 227 18.37 -0.93 -19.58
CA VAL A 227 19.51 -0.38 -20.33
C VAL A 227 19.98 -1.36 -21.41
N GLU A 228 20.09 -2.65 -21.07
CA GLU A 228 20.47 -3.70 -22.03
C GLU A 228 19.45 -3.82 -23.18
N GLN A 229 18.14 -3.74 -22.88
CA GLN A 229 17.08 -3.74 -23.90
C GLN A 229 17.14 -2.51 -24.81
N VAL A 230 17.41 -1.33 -24.25
CA VAL A 230 17.55 -0.09 -25.03
C VAL A 230 18.78 -0.16 -25.92
N ASP A 231 19.91 -0.66 -25.41
CA ASP A 231 21.15 -0.81 -26.16
C ASP A 231 20.99 -1.82 -27.31
N ASP A 232 20.31 -2.94 -27.04
CA ASP A 232 20.00 -3.97 -28.05
C ASP A 232 19.02 -3.44 -29.11
N SER A 233 18.05 -2.61 -28.72
CA SER A 233 17.13 -1.96 -29.66
C SER A 233 17.84 -0.92 -30.52
N MET A 234 18.74 -0.10 -29.95
CA MET A 234 19.54 0.87 -30.68
C MET A 234 20.50 0.18 -31.68
N ASN A 235 21.16 -0.89 -31.24
CA ASN A 235 22.03 -1.69 -32.14
C ASN A 235 21.27 -2.31 -33.32
N ARG A 236 19.99 -2.73 -33.09
CA ARG A 236 19.11 -3.24 -34.17
C ARG A 236 18.70 -2.15 -35.14
N LEU A 237 18.43 -0.92 -34.65
CA LEU A 237 18.08 0.24 -35.47
C LEU A 237 19.29 0.74 -36.28
N GLU A 238 20.50 0.71 -35.73
CA GLU A 238 21.73 1.03 -36.43
C GLU A 238 22.05 -0.01 -37.51
N ALA A 239 21.76 -1.29 -37.26
CA ALA A 239 21.97 -2.38 -38.23
C ALA A 239 20.95 -2.37 -39.38
N ASP A 240 19.75 -1.87 -39.17
CA ASP A 240 18.69 -1.77 -40.18
C ASP A 240 17.81 -0.51 -39.96
N PRO A 241 18.27 0.64 -40.50
CA PRO A 241 17.56 1.92 -40.35
C PRO A 241 16.16 1.93 -40.97
N SER A 242 15.81 0.97 -41.83
CA SER A 242 14.46 0.88 -42.40
C SER A 242 13.38 0.53 -41.38
N LYS A 243 13.74 -0.15 -40.30
CA LYS A 243 12.84 -0.51 -39.20
C LYS A 243 12.47 0.67 -38.30
N ALA A 244 13.28 1.72 -38.29
CA ALA A 244 12.94 2.96 -37.58
C ALA A 244 11.73 3.65 -38.23
N MET A 245 11.64 3.63 -39.54
CA MET A 245 10.52 4.22 -40.31
C MET A 245 9.22 3.40 -40.16
N GLU A 246 9.31 2.08 -39.99
CA GLU A 246 8.12 1.24 -39.70
C GLU A 246 7.55 1.54 -38.32
N GLY A 247 8.41 1.77 -37.31
CA GLY A 247 8.00 2.13 -35.94
C GLY A 247 7.22 3.45 -35.88
N GLU A 248 7.72 4.50 -36.56
CA GLU A 248 7.04 5.80 -36.65
C GLU A 248 5.70 5.71 -37.38
N GLN A 249 5.57 4.88 -38.41
CA GLN A 249 4.29 4.67 -39.11
C GLN A 249 3.26 3.96 -38.23
N PHE A 250 3.67 3.00 -37.39
CA PHE A 250 2.77 2.33 -36.44
C PHE A 250 2.31 3.26 -35.32
N GLU A 251 3.16 4.17 -34.84
CA GLU A 251 2.78 5.17 -33.84
C GLU A 251 1.82 6.21 -34.45
N GLU A 252 2.07 6.73 -35.67
CA GLU A 252 1.15 7.63 -36.34
C GLU A 252 -0.20 7.01 -36.71
N GLU A 253 -0.24 5.73 -37.10
CA GLU A 253 -1.49 5.01 -37.32
C GLU A 253 -2.24 4.74 -36.01
N GLY A 254 -1.52 4.48 -34.92
CA GLY A 254 -2.07 4.31 -33.58
C GLY A 254 -2.72 5.59 -33.06
N GLU A 255 -2.05 6.74 -33.20
CA GLU A 255 -2.59 8.05 -32.81
C GLU A 255 -3.79 8.47 -33.65
N LYS A 256 -3.76 8.27 -34.96
CA LYS A 256 -4.91 8.55 -35.85
C LYS A 256 -6.13 7.69 -35.48
N LYS A 257 -5.90 6.43 -35.14
CA LYS A 257 -6.99 5.52 -34.76
C LYS A 257 -7.59 5.88 -33.39
N ALA A 258 -6.78 6.38 -32.47
CA ALA A 258 -7.23 6.89 -31.17
C ALA A 258 -8.05 8.19 -31.33
N GLU A 259 -7.62 9.12 -32.20
CA GLU A 259 -8.35 10.36 -32.51
C GLU A 259 -9.68 10.12 -33.19
N ASP A 260 -9.75 9.13 -34.08
CA ASP A 260 -10.99 8.77 -34.76
C ASP A 260 -12.00 8.10 -33.81
N LEU A 261 -11.53 7.31 -32.84
CA LEU A 261 -12.38 6.74 -31.80
C LEU A 261 -12.93 7.80 -30.83
N GLU A 262 -12.14 8.81 -30.46
CA GLU A 262 -12.62 9.94 -29.67
C GLU A 262 -13.65 10.80 -30.39
N LYS A 263 -13.49 11.00 -31.71
CA LYS A 263 -14.45 11.73 -32.53
C LYS A 263 -15.78 10.98 -32.71
N ASP A 264 -15.74 9.67 -32.80
CA ASP A 264 -16.93 8.81 -32.90
C ASP A 264 -17.75 8.78 -31.60
N ASP A 265 -17.07 8.73 -30.44
CA ASP A 265 -17.71 8.81 -29.12
C ASP A 265 -18.32 10.21 -28.85
N ALA A 266 -17.61 11.27 -29.20
CA ALA A 266 -18.13 12.63 -29.08
C ALA A 266 -19.34 12.93 -30.03
N SER A 267 -19.50 12.13 -31.08
CA SER A 267 -20.68 12.24 -32.02
C SER A 267 -21.89 11.49 -31.48
N LYS A 268 -21.71 10.47 -30.64
CA LYS A 268 -22.81 9.69 -30.04
C LYS A 268 -23.45 10.38 -28.84
N ASP A 269 -22.71 11.22 -28.13
CA ASP A 269 -23.24 12.01 -26.99
C ASP A 269 -24.07 13.23 -27.41
N LYS A 270 -24.17 13.54 -28.72
CA LYS A 270 -24.95 14.67 -29.25
C LYS A 270 -26.28 14.27 -29.92
N LYS A 271 -26.67 13.00 -29.83
CA LYS A 271 -27.97 12.48 -30.26
C LYS A 271 -28.80 12.01 -29.07
#